data_2b24af9ce40fd54966bdf17c7a2a2c0d
#
_entry.id   2b24af9ce40fd54966bdf17c7a2a2c0d
#
_cell.length_a   1.000
_cell.length_b   1.000
_cell.length_c   1.000
_cell.angle_alpha   90.00
_cell.angle_beta   90.00
_cell.angle_gamma   90.00
#
_symmetry.space_group_name_H-M   'P 1'
#
loop_
_entity.id
_entity.type
_entity.pdbx_description
1 polymer ?
#
loop_
_entity_poly.entity_id
_entity_poly.type
_entity_poly.pdbx_seq_one_letter_code
_entity_poly.pdbx_strand_id
1 'polypeptide(L)'
;MKRYAYNDVEALQELVSDEFGSWSGQVEITQTLVDQFAALTGDTYWIHTDPEKAKTDSPFGVTIAHGFLTLVLLPKMVGEPSYEVT
;
A
#
# COMPACT_ATOMS: atom_id res chain seq x y z
N MET A 1 2.62 -1.55 -23.86
CA MET A 1 1.81 -0.70 -22.98
C MET A 1 1.01 0.30 -23.82
N LYS A 2 -0.27 0.41 -23.55
CA LYS A 2 -1.15 1.32 -24.28
C LYS A 2 -0.96 2.75 -23.78
N ARG A 3 -0.87 3.71 -24.69
CA ARG A 3 -0.66 5.13 -24.37
C ARG A 3 -1.89 5.95 -24.70
N TYR A 4 -2.20 6.91 -23.83
CA TYR A 4 -3.33 7.83 -23.97
C TYR A 4 -2.82 9.27 -23.84
N ALA A 5 -3.18 10.13 -24.78
CA ALA A 5 -2.86 11.55 -24.67
C ALA A 5 -3.70 12.17 -23.53
N TYR A 6 -3.09 13.05 -22.74
CA TYR A 6 -3.77 13.67 -21.60
C TYR A 6 -5.00 14.50 -21.99
N ASN A 7 -5.04 14.98 -23.23
CA ASN A 7 -6.14 15.80 -23.74
C ASN A 7 -7.13 15.03 -24.63
N ASP A 8 -6.97 13.72 -24.76
CA ASP A 8 -7.91 12.85 -25.50
C ASP A 8 -8.96 12.32 -24.53
N VAL A 9 -9.98 13.15 -24.28
CA VAL A 9 -11.02 12.84 -23.29
C VAL A 9 -11.82 11.60 -23.68
N GLU A 10 -12.09 11.39 -24.96
CA GLU A 10 -12.85 10.22 -25.43
C GLU A 10 -12.09 8.92 -25.12
N ALA A 11 -10.79 8.90 -25.44
CA ALA A 11 -9.96 7.72 -25.15
C ALA A 11 -9.84 7.45 -23.66
N LEU A 12 -9.66 8.51 -22.84
CA LEU A 12 -9.54 8.39 -21.40
C LEU A 12 -10.84 7.91 -20.75
N GLN A 13 -12.00 8.28 -21.30
CA GLN A 13 -13.28 7.81 -20.79
C GLN A 13 -13.46 6.29 -20.90
N GLU A 14 -12.78 5.65 -21.83
CA GLU A 14 -12.77 4.19 -21.93
C GLU A 14 -12.17 3.51 -20.72
N LEU A 15 -11.34 4.22 -19.94
CA LEU A 15 -10.72 3.69 -18.72
C LEU A 15 -11.64 3.76 -17.51
N VAL A 16 -12.75 4.50 -17.60
CA VAL A 16 -13.70 4.65 -16.49
C VAL A 16 -14.50 3.38 -16.33
N SER A 17 -14.59 2.89 -15.10
CA SER A 17 -15.34 1.67 -14.79
C SER A 17 -15.94 1.76 -13.39
N ASP A 18 -17.14 1.21 -13.21
CA ASP A 18 -17.76 1.04 -11.91
C ASP A 18 -17.28 -0.22 -11.19
N GLU A 19 -16.49 -1.04 -11.86
CA GLU A 19 -15.99 -2.30 -11.33
C GLU A 19 -14.52 -2.19 -10.95
N PHE A 20 -14.12 -2.98 -9.96
CA PHE A 20 -12.70 -3.12 -9.62
C PHE A 20 -11.99 -3.86 -10.74
N GLY A 21 -10.76 -3.45 -11.02
CA GLY A 21 -9.89 -4.17 -11.93
C GLY A 21 -9.36 -5.46 -11.32
N SER A 22 -8.39 -6.06 -11.99
CA SER A 22 -7.71 -7.25 -11.51
C SER A 22 -6.98 -7.00 -10.20
N TRP A 23 -6.82 -8.05 -9.38
CA TRP A 23 -5.96 -7.97 -8.20
C TRP A 23 -4.53 -7.68 -8.62
N SER A 24 -3.89 -6.80 -7.87
CA SER A 24 -2.46 -6.50 -8.04
C SER A 24 -1.60 -7.61 -7.44
N GLY A 25 -0.28 -7.45 -7.52
CA GLY A 25 0.66 -8.31 -6.80
C GLY A 25 0.48 -8.19 -5.28
N GLN A 26 1.13 -9.10 -4.56
CA GLN A 26 1.10 -9.14 -3.11
C GLN A 26 2.42 -8.68 -2.52
N VAL A 27 2.35 -8.02 -1.37
CA VAL A 27 3.52 -7.65 -0.57
C VAL A 27 3.30 -8.19 0.83
N GLU A 28 4.25 -8.97 1.33
CA GLU A 28 4.22 -9.44 2.71
C GLU A 28 4.70 -8.32 3.63
N ILE A 29 3.89 -7.95 4.63
CA ILE A 29 4.25 -6.96 5.63
C ILE A 29 4.72 -7.72 6.88
N THR A 30 6.04 -7.78 7.06
CA THR A 30 6.68 -8.44 8.19
C THR A 30 6.92 -7.47 9.34
N GLN A 31 7.17 -8.00 10.55
CA GLN A 31 7.57 -7.17 11.69
C GLN A 31 8.85 -6.38 11.38
N THR A 32 9.80 -6.98 10.67
CA THR A 32 11.04 -6.30 10.26
C THR A 32 10.72 -5.07 9.39
N LEU A 33 9.82 -5.18 8.44
CA LEU A 33 9.42 -4.08 7.58
C LEU A 33 8.74 -2.96 8.39
N VAL A 34 7.86 -3.33 9.31
CA VAL A 34 7.20 -2.38 10.22
C VAL A 34 8.23 -1.65 11.08
N ASP A 35 9.20 -2.36 11.63
CA ASP A 35 10.26 -1.77 12.45
C ASP A 35 11.14 -0.81 11.63
N GLN A 36 11.45 -1.15 10.39
CA GLN A 36 12.20 -0.26 9.48
C GLN A 36 11.41 1.02 9.18
N PHE A 37 10.12 0.90 8.93
CA PHE A 37 9.26 2.06 8.69
C PHE A 37 9.14 2.93 9.94
N ALA A 38 9.02 2.32 11.12
CA ALA A 38 8.99 3.03 12.40
C ALA A 38 10.27 3.84 12.61
N ALA A 39 11.44 3.24 12.33
CA ALA A 39 12.72 3.92 12.43
C ALA A 39 12.85 5.08 11.43
N LEU A 40 12.37 4.87 10.22
CA LEU A 40 12.42 5.90 9.17
C LEU A 40 11.58 7.13 9.51
N THR A 41 10.38 6.92 10.03
CA THR A 41 9.39 7.97 10.27
C THR A 41 9.45 8.55 11.69
N GLY A 42 10.06 7.85 12.63
CA GLY A 42 10.02 8.20 14.04
C GLY A 42 8.76 7.73 14.77
N ASP A 43 7.84 7.07 14.09
CA ASP A 43 6.63 6.53 14.72
C ASP A 43 6.90 5.13 15.28
N THR A 44 7.47 5.11 16.48
CA THR A 44 7.88 3.90 17.19
C THR A 44 6.88 3.46 18.26
N TYR A 45 5.62 3.86 18.11
CA TYR A 45 4.58 3.54 19.09
C TYR A 45 4.48 2.02 19.27
N TRP A 46 4.27 1.59 20.52
CA TRP A 46 4.38 0.17 20.89
C TRP A 46 3.43 -0.75 20.10
N ILE A 47 2.28 -0.26 19.68
CA ILE A 47 1.29 -1.08 18.95
C ILE A 47 1.85 -1.58 17.61
N HIS A 48 2.88 -0.93 17.09
CA HIS A 48 3.55 -1.34 15.84
C HIS A 48 4.84 -2.12 16.12
N THR A 49 5.54 -1.82 17.22
CA THR A 49 6.94 -2.19 17.39
C THR A 49 7.21 -3.17 18.53
N ASP A 50 6.26 -3.41 19.43
CA ASP A 50 6.46 -4.26 20.61
C ASP A 50 5.50 -5.44 20.62
N PRO A 51 5.89 -6.59 20.03
CA PRO A 51 5.04 -7.79 19.99
C PRO A 51 4.65 -8.32 21.37
N GLU A 52 5.52 -8.23 22.37
CA GLU A 52 5.24 -8.74 23.71
C GLU A 52 4.16 -7.91 24.41
N LYS A 53 4.27 -6.59 24.33
CA LYS A 53 3.25 -5.70 24.87
C LYS A 53 1.93 -5.83 24.12
N ALA A 54 1.99 -6.04 22.81
CA ALA A 54 0.82 -6.19 21.98
C ALA A 54 -0.02 -7.42 22.34
N LYS A 55 0.61 -8.50 22.78
CA LYS A 55 -0.11 -9.71 23.21
C LYS A 55 -1.16 -9.43 24.29
N THR A 56 -0.84 -8.55 25.21
CA THR A 56 -1.71 -8.25 26.35
C THR A 56 -2.50 -6.96 26.19
N ASP A 57 -1.90 -5.92 25.60
CA ASP A 57 -2.44 -4.57 25.61
C ASP A 57 -3.08 -4.16 24.28
N SER A 58 -2.74 -4.82 23.17
CA SER A 58 -3.39 -4.54 21.89
C SER A 58 -4.78 -5.17 21.83
N PRO A 59 -5.79 -4.45 21.35
CA PRO A 59 -7.13 -5.03 21.15
C PRO A 59 -7.13 -6.17 20.12
N PHE A 60 -6.07 -6.26 19.31
CA PHE A 60 -5.91 -7.32 18.30
C PHE A 60 -5.07 -8.49 18.78
N GLY A 61 -4.42 -8.38 19.95
CA GLY A 61 -3.54 -9.41 20.49
C GLY A 61 -2.19 -9.56 19.78
N VAL A 62 -1.95 -8.74 18.78
CA VAL A 62 -0.72 -8.72 17.97
C VAL A 62 -0.39 -7.28 17.61
N THR A 63 0.83 -7.03 17.13
CA THR A 63 1.17 -5.74 16.54
C THR A 63 0.43 -5.54 15.22
N ILE A 64 0.25 -4.28 14.85
CA ILE A 64 -0.37 -3.90 13.58
C ILE A 64 0.58 -3.01 12.78
N ALA A 65 0.44 -3.03 11.47
CA ALA A 65 1.22 -2.16 10.60
C ALA A 65 0.68 -0.72 10.66
N HIS A 66 1.56 0.25 10.42
CA HIS A 66 1.15 1.65 10.25
C HIS A 66 0.28 1.77 9.01
N GLY A 67 -0.80 2.56 9.09
CA GLY A 67 -1.64 2.83 7.94
C GLY A 67 -0.87 3.44 6.78
N PHE A 68 0.03 4.39 7.07
CA PHE A 68 0.88 5.01 6.07
C PHE A 68 1.84 4.03 5.38
N LEU A 69 2.29 2.99 6.07
CA LEU A 69 3.14 1.96 5.46
C LEU A 69 2.40 1.29 4.30
N THR A 70 1.13 0.97 4.48
CA THR A 70 0.30 0.39 3.43
C THR A 70 0.22 1.29 2.20
N LEU A 71 0.05 2.60 2.42
CA LEU A 71 0.02 3.59 1.32
C LEU A 71 1.37 3.69 0.60
N VAL A 72 2.48 3.70 1.34
CA VAL A 72 3.83 3.84 0.76
C VAL A 72 4.19 2.62 -0.09
N LEU A 73 3.57 1.48 0.15
CA LEU A 73 3.82 0.25 -0.60
C LEU A 73 3.00 0.14 -1.89
N LEU A 74 2.07 1.08 -2.15
CA LEU A 74 1.25 1.05 -3.35
C LEU A 74 2.05 0.88 -4.65
N PRO A 75 3.13 1.64 -4.89
CA PRO A 75 3.90 1.45 -6.13
C PRO A 75 4.45 0.03 -6.30
N LYS A 76 4.81 -0.61 -5.18
CA LYS A 76 5.32 -1.98 -5.20
C LYS A 76 4.22 -3.00 -5.52
N MET A 77 3.01 -2.75 -5.04
CA MET A 77 1.87 -3.64 -5.28
C MET A 77 1.30 -3.51 -6.69
N VAL A 78 1.31 -2.30 -7.24
CA VAL A 78 0.75 -2.02 -8.57
C VAL A 78 1.56 -2.68 -9.69
N GLY A 79 2.89 -2.76 -9.54
CA GLY A 79 3.76 -3.34 -10.56
C GLY A 79 3.81 -2.52 -11.85
N GLU A 80 3.93 -3.21 -12.99
CA GLU A 80 3.97 -2.55 -14.28
C GLU A 80 2.60 -1.96 -14.65
N PRO A 81 2.55 -0.70 -15.09
CA PRO A 81 1.28 -0.12 -15.48
C PRO A 81 0.77 -0.73 -16.79
N SER A 82 -0.56 -0.85 -16.91
CA SER A 82 -1.20 -1.37 -18.11
C SER A 82 -1.38 -0.29 -19.19
N TYR A 83 -1.25 0.97 -18.83
CA TYR A 83 -1.34 2.11 -19.75
C TYR A 83 -0.53 3.29 -19.23
N GLU A 84 -0.29 4.25 -20.11
CA GLU A 84 0.43 5.48 -19.81
C GLU A 84 -0.34 6.67 -20.37
N VAL A 85 -0.45 7.74 -19.58
CA VAL A 85 -1.02 9.01 -20.01
C VAL A 85 0.12 9.95 -20.37
N THR A 86 0.11 10.48 -21.57
CA THR A 86 1.19 11.35 -22.10
C THR A 86 0.73 12.79 -22.37
#